data_d57a8f5e90f86acaeb5231820b66bbf4
#
_entry.id   d57a8f5e90f86acaeb5231820b66bbf4
#
_cell.length_a   1.000
_cell.length_b   1.000
_cell.length_c   1.000
_cell.angle_alpha   90.00
_cell.angle_beta   90.00
_cell.angle_gamma   90.00
#
_symmetry.space_group_name_H-M   'P 1'
#
loop_
_entity.id
_entity.type
_entity.pdbx_description
1 polymer ?
#
loop_
_entity_poly.entity_id
_entity_poly.type
_entity_poly.pdbx_seq_one_letter_code
_entity_poly.pdbx_strand_id
1 'polypeptide(L)'
;MTSGHPTRRDILKLGGAAAASALLAPVLRVGAAGWKTIPIGTQLWCVRKQLETDIPGTLKALGAMGYEAVELENAFGKSGAEWRTHLDAAKVKACGFHHRLDELQGDKLAGSIEFNQAIGNRNLIIRSLAPPVYTSAELLKKTADAVNEVAEQLKPHNMRVGYHNHTTDFNRIDGEYWWNRFADQTSKDVVLQFDTGNASEMQGVTPQEFLRRNAGRTISMHVKPFSKKDPNAYLGSDELDWPAIMTAAETVGGIEWYIIEYERENVPPLESLKANFDSLKKLRS
;
A
#
# COMPACT_ATOMS: atom_id res chain seq x y z
N MET A 1 -24.22 23.80 -74.22
CA MET A 1 -24.27 23.37 -72.84
C MET A 1 -23.48 22.08 -72.74
N THR A 2 -22.23 22.13 -72.39
CA THR A 2 -21.36 20.97 -72.25
C THR A 2 -20.84 20.91 -70.77
N SER A 3 -21.36 19.95 -70.08
CA SER A 3 -20.93 19.66 -68.68
C SER A 3 -19.60 18.89 -68.68
N GLY A 4 -18.53 19.56 -68.33
CA GLY A 4 -17.22 18.94 -68.15
C GLY A 4 -17.12 18.30 -66.79
N HIS A 5 -16.91 16.97 -66.73
CA HIS A 5 -16.55 16.28 -65.52
C HIS A 5 -15.04 16.51 -65.21
N PRO A 6 -14.67 16.76 -63.96
CA PRO A 6 -13.27 16.96 -63.64
C PRO A 6 -12.50 15.62 -63.74
N THR A 7 -11.28 15.70 -64.31
CA THR A 7 -10.40 14.56 -64.55
C THR A 7 -9.66 14.16 -63.28
N ARG A 8 -9.20 12.88 -63.22
CA ARG A 8 -8.41 12.35 -62.12
C ARG A 8 -7.15 13.13 -61.70
N ARG A 9 -6.73 14.07 -62.56
CA ARG A 9 -5.58 14.96 -62.32
C ARG A 9 -5.91 16.16 -61.43
N ASP A 10 -7.18 16.56 -61.35
CA ASP A 10 -7.62 17.73 -60.60
C ASP A 10 -7.85 17.39 -59.12
N ILE A 11 -7.98 16.10 -58.79
CA ILE A 11 -8.16 15.61 -57.42
C ILE A 11 -6.83 15.52 -56.61
N LEU A 12 -5.68 15.56 -57.32
CA LEU A 12 -4.36 15.42 -56.68
C LEU A 12 -3.71 16.75 -56.23
N LYS A 13 -4.40 17.87 -56.34
CA LYS A 13 -3.86 19.18 -55.93
C LYS A 13 -4.50 19.76 -54.66
N LEU A 14 -5.36 19.04 -54.00
CA LEU A 14 -5.97 19.45 -52.70
C LEU A 14 -5.55 18.54 -51.55
N GLY A 15 -4.35 17.96 -51.61
CA GLY A 15 -3.69 17.30 -50.52
C GLY A 15 -2.97 18.32 -49.63
N GLY A 16 -3.75 19.14 -48.94
CA GLY A 16 -3.21 20.02 -47.91
C GLY A 16 -2.61 19.21 -46.79
N ALA A 17 -1.38 19.53 -46.43
CA ALA A 17 -0.62 18.99 -45.34
C ALA A 17 -1.41 19.09 -43.99
N ALA A 18 -2.06 18.01 -43.60
CA ALA A 18 -2.47 17.83 -42.21
C ALA A 18 -1.21 17.53 -41.44
N ALA A 19 -0.60 18.58 -40.88
CA ALA A 19 0.42 18.42 -39.83
C ALA A 19 -0.24 17.72 -38.68
N ALA A 20 0.06 16.43 -38.51
CA ALA A 20 -0.22 15.69 -37.29
C ALA A 20 0.64 16.31 -36.17
N SER A 21 0.10 17.28 -35.47
CA SER A 21 0.62 17.75 -34.22
C SER A 21 0.41 16.60 -33.22
N ALA A 22 1.39 15.69 -33.12
CA ALA A 22 1.51 14.80 -32.01
C ALA A 22 1.69 15.69 -30.76
N LEU A 23 0.64 15.88 -30.03
CA LEU A 23 0.69 16.38 -28.64
C LEU A 23 1.52 15.36 -27.85
N LEU A 24 2.82 15.55 -27.86
CA LEU A 24 3.71 14.99 -26.85
C LEU A 24 3.24 15.62 -25.54
N ALA A 25 2.35 14.91 -24.81
CA ALA A 25 2.13 15.21 -23.42
C ALA A 25 3.51 15.25 -22.77
N PRO A 26 3.86 16.28 -22.00
CA PRO A 26 5.12 16.30 -21.29
C PRO A 26 5.10 15.07 -20.39
N VAL A 27 5.97 14.10 -20.64
CA VAL A 27 6.35 13.10 -19.68
C VAL A 27 6.98 13.91 -18.55
N LEU A 28 6.19 14.20 -17.51
CA LEU A 28 6.70 14.75 -16.28
C LEU A 28 7.80 13.78 -15.83
N ARG A 29 9.04 14.16 -16.07
CA ARG A 29 10.17 13.58 -15.36
C ARG A 29 9.94 13.97 -13.90
N VAL A 30 9.26 13.10 -13.15
CA VAL A 30 9.32 13.12 -11.70
C VAL A 30 10.78 12.84 -11.39
N GLY A 31 11.53 13.91 -11.19
CA GLY A 31 12.92 13.82 -10.83
C GLY A 31 13.02 13.07 -9.50
N ALA A 32 14.14 12.41 -9.26
CA ALA A 32 14.49 11.70 -8.02
C ALA A 32 14.29 12.50 -6.70
N ALA A 33 13.87 13.76 -6.78
CA ALA A 33 13.58 14.63 -5.63
C ALA A 33 12.31 14.23 -4.85
N GLY A 34 11.29 13.60 -5.49
CA GLY A 34 10.03 13.20 -4.83
C GLY A 34 10.25 12.06 -3.82
N TRP A 35 11.09 11.11 -4.14
CA TRP A 35 11.34 9.92 -3.30
C TRP A 35 11.90 10.24 -1.91
N LYS A 36 12.53 11.40 -1.74
CA LYS A 36 13.14 11.83 -0.48
C LYS A 36 12.14 12.34 0.55
N THR A 37 10.90 12.61 0.16
CA THR A 37 9.91 13.25 1.01
C THR A 37 8.91 12.27 1.65
N ILE A 38 8.76 11.05 1.10
CA ILE A 38 7.84 10.06 1.67
C ILE A 38 8.44 9.49 2.96
N PRO A 39 7.76 9.61 4.12
CA PRO A 39 8.28 9.12 5.39
C PRO A 39 8.30 7.59 5.45
N ILE A 40 9.23 7.07 6.26
CA ILE A 40 9.46 5.63 6.43
C ILE A 40 8.93 5.18 7.78
N GLY A 41 8.01 4.23 7.76
CA GLY A 41 7.52 3.49 8.91
C GLY A 41 7.98 2.04 8.90
N THR A 42 7.63 1.31 9.96
CA THR A 42 7.76 -0.16 10.03
C THR A 42 6.52 -0.80 10.62
N GLN A 43 6.21 -2.02 10.15
CA GLN A 43 5.14 -2.84 10.72
C GLN A 43 5.64 -3.48 12.03
N LEU A 44 4.91 -3.27 13.13
CA LEU A 44 5.30 -3.74 14.45
C LEU A 44 5.21 -5.27 14.64
N TRP A 45 4.54 -5.97 13.73
CA TRP A 45 4.59 -7.45 13.71
C TRP A 45 6.01 -7.98 13.64
N CYS A 46 6.91 -7.27 12.96
CA CYS A 46 8.32 -7.64 12.85
C CYS A 46 9.03 -7.73 14.20
N VAL A 47 8.60 -6.96 15.18
CA VAL A 47 9.17 -6.86 16.53
C VAL A 47 8.19 -7.25 17.65
N ARG A 48 7.13 -8.02 17.31
CA ARG A 48 6.06 -8.39 18.25
C ARG A 48 6.56 -9.03 19.54
N LYS A 49 7.58 -9.90 19.44
CA LYS A 49 8.15 -10.57 20.64
C LYS A 49 8.87 -9.60 21.58
N GLN A 50 9.52 -8.58 21.04
CA GLN A 50 10.16 -7.52 21.83
C GLN A 50 9.10 -6.62 22.47
N LEU A 51 8.00 -6.32 21.78
CA LEU A 51 6.91 -5.51 22.30
C LEU A 51 6.13 -6.20 23.44
N GLU A 52 6.05 -7.53 23.45
CA GLU A 52 5.46 -8.29 24.57
C GLU A 52 6.17 -8.01 25.90
N THR A 53 7.46 -7.67 25.85
CA THR A 53 8.30 -7.48 27.04
C THR A 53 8.68 -6.03 27.30
N ASP A 54 8.92 -5.23 26.24
CA ASP A 54 9.39 -3.85 26.34
C ASP A 54 8.92 -2.98 25.18
N ILE A 55 7.71 -2.44 25.30
CA ILE A 55 7.16 -1.49 24.30
C ILE A 55 8.02 -0.21 24.23
N PRO A 56 8.31 0.50 25.36
CA PRO A 56 9.06 1.75 25.30
C PRO A 56 10.46 1.61 24.69
N GLY A 57 11.22 0.59 25.10
CA GLY A 57 12.58 0.34 24.61
C GLY A 57 12.58 -0.02 23.13
N THR A 58 11.63 -0.86 22.69
CA THR A 58 11.49 -1.25 21.28
C THR A 58 11.18 -0.04 20.40
N LEU A 59 10.19 0.78 20.77
CA LEU A 59 9.85 1.99 20.01
C LEU A 59 11.00 3.00 19.99
N LYS A 60 11.69 3.18 21.12
CA LYS A 60 12.89 4.05 21.20
C LYS A 60 14.00 3.57 20.27
N ALA A 61 14.23 2.26 20.17
CA ALA A 61 15.21 1.69 19.26
C ALA A 61 14.83 1.97 17.79
N LEU A 62 13.56 1.80 17.41
CA LEU A 62 13.06 2.10 16.07
C LEU A 62 13.23 3.61 15.74
N GLY A 63 12.84 4.49 16.63
CA GLY A 63 13.03 5.94 16.46
C GLY A 63 14.52 6.33 16.33
N ALA A 64 15.41 5.70 17.11
CA ALA A 64 16.85 5.93 17.01
C ALA A 64 17.47 5.43 15.69
N MET A 65 16.87 4.43 15.02
CA MET A 65 17.27 4.00 13.68
C MET A 65 16.85 4.98 12.59
N GLY A 66 15.94 5.90 12.89
CA GLY A 66 15.43 6.91 11.97
C GLY A 66 14.01 6.62 11.42
N TYR A 67 13.32 5.61 11.91
CA TYR A 67 11.91 5.40 11.56
C TYR A 67 11.07 6.58 12.05
N GLU A 68 10.22 7.11 11.17
CA GLU A 68 9.35 8.25 11.47
C GLU A 68 7.99 7.81 12.00
N ALA A 69 7.62 6.55 11.70
CA ALA A 69 6.35 6.00 12.12
C ALA A 69 6.42 4.48 12.35
N VAL A 70 5.35 3.99 12.99
CA VAL A 70 5.09 2.56 13.16
C VAL A 70 3.64 2.25 12.78
N GLU A 71 3.41 1.07 12.24
CA GLU A 71 2.08 0.52 12.05
C GLU A 71 1.82 -0.53 13.12
N LEU A 72 0.76 -0.34 13.91
CA LEU A 72 0.41 -1.23 15.00
C LEU A 72 -0.24 -2.51 14.46
N GLU A 73 -0.01 -3.61 15.16
CA GLU A 73 -0.66 -4.91 14.93
C GLU A 73 -1.49 -5.34 16.14
N ASN A 74 -1.09 -4.91 17.35
CA ASN A 74 -1.73 -5.27 18.60
C ASN A 74 -1.57 -4.13 19.60
N ALA A 75 -2.56 -3.96 20.48
CA ALA A 75 -2.48 -2.99 21.58
C ALA A 75 -1.70 -3.52 22.80
N PHE A 76 -1.39 -4.83 22.87
CA PHE A 76 -0.69 -5.48 24.01
C PHE A 76 -1.32 -5.14 25.36
N GLY A 77 -2.66 -5.05 25.40
CA GLY A 77 -3.41 -4.71 26.62
C GLY A 77 -3.26 -3.27 27.09
N LYS A 78 -2.64 -2.40 26.29
CA LYS A 78 -2.49 -0.97 26.57
C LYS A 78 -3.62 -0.15 25.99
N SER A 79 -3.99 0.92 26.69
CA SER A 79 -4.91 1.94 26.18
C SER A 79 -4.27 2.80 25.10
N GLY A 80 -5.09 3.51 24.31
CA GLY A 80 -4.60 4.48 23.32
C GLY A 80 -3.77 5.59 23.97
N ALA A 81 -4.11 6.04 25.18
CA ALA A 81 -3.35 7.05 25.91
C ALA A 81 -1.95 6.56 26.34
N GLU A 82 -1.82 5.30 26.78
CA GLU A 82 -0.52 4.69 27.08
C GLU A 82 0.32 4.58 25.80
N TRP A 83 -0.26 4.10 24.70
CA TRP A 83 0.41 4.05 23.40
C TRP A 83 0.86 5.42 22.93
N ARG A 84 0.00 6.45 23.07
CA ARG A 84 0.36 7.84 22.73
C ARG A 84 1.60 8.29 23.48
N THR A 85 1.65 8.02 24.80
CA THR A 85 2.81 8.35 25.64
C THR A 85 4.09 7.68 25.14
N HIS A 86 4.03 6.41 24.77
CA HIS A 86 5.19 5.66 24.26
C HIS A 86 5.64 6.17 22.88
N LEU A 87 4.69 6.45 21.98
CA LEU A 87 4.98 7.00 20.65
C LEU A 87 5.67 8.37 20.75
N ASP A 88 5.14 9.27 21.59
CA ASP A 88 5.72 10.60 21.80
C ASP A 88 7.12 10.53 22.38
N ALA A 89 7.34 9.68 23.39
CA ALA A 89 8.65 9.47 24.00
C ALA A 89 9.69 8.92 22.99
N ALA A 90 9.27 8.07 22.06
CA ALA A 90 10.10 7.53 20.99
C ALA A 90 10.23 8.47 19.78
N LYS A 91 9.46 9.56 19.73
CA LYS A 91 9.36 10.50 18.60
C LYS A 91 8.95 9.83 17.28
N VAL A 92 8.09 8.84 17.34
CA VAL A 92 7.50 8.16 16.18
C VAL A 92 5.99 8.36 16.16
N LYS A 93 5.39 8.33 14.97
CA LYS A 93 3.95 8.45 14.76
C LYS A 93 3.32 7.07 14.58
N ALA A 94 2.00 6.95 14.80
CA ALA A 94 1.22 5.85 14.27
C ALA A 94 0.80 6.17 12.83
N CYS A 95 1.16 5.33 11.86
CA CYS A 95 0.79 5.51 10.45
C CYS A 95 -0.29 4.55 9.96
N GLY A 96 -0.60 3.53 10.75
CA GLY A 96 -1.63 2.53 10.52
C GLY A 96 -1.84 1.68 11.75
N PHE A 97 -2.97 0.95 11.77
CA PHE A 97 -3.22 -0.11 12.73
C PHE A 97 -3.98 -1.24 12.04
N HIS A 98 -3.43 -2.45 12.13
CA HIS A 98 -4.02 -3.66 11.60
C HIS A 98 -5.14 -4.17 12.47
N HIS A 99 -6.33 -4.24 11.91
CA HIS A 99 -7.55 -4.72 12.56
C HIS A 99 -8.08 -6.00 11.92
N ARG A 100 -8.91 -6.71 12.64
CA ARG A 100 -9.83 -7.68 12.06
C ARG A 100 -11.08 -6.94 11.59
N LEU A 101 -11.73 -7.41 10.54
CA LEU A 101 -12.95 -6.77 10.03
C LEU A 101 -14.06 -6.68 11.11
N ASP A 102 -14.19 -7.71 11.95
CA ASP A 102 -15.19 -7.73 13.02
C ASP A 102 -14.93 -6.71 14.16
N GLU A 103 -13.71 -6.20 14.28
CA GLU A 103 -13.35 -5.11 15.20
C GLU A 103 -13.78 -3.74 14.68
N LEU A 104 -14.07 -3.64 13.40
CA LEU A 104 -14.52 -2.43 12.72
C LEU A 104 -16.03 -2.42 12.45
N GLN A 105 -16.80 -3.30 13.08
CA GLN A 105 -18.22 -3.45 12.85
C GLN A 105 -19.04 -3.39 14.16
N GLY A 106 -20.31 -2.93 14.05
CA GLY A 106 -21.23 -2.87 15.17
C GLY A 106 -20.68 -2.08 16.36
N ASP A 107 -20.94 -2.56 17.56
CA ASP A 107 -20.55 -1.88 18.82
C ASP A 107 -19.04 -1.76 19.02
N LYS A 108 -18.22 -2.59 18.33
CA LYS A 108 -16.76 -2.55 18.46
C LYS A 108 -16.13 -1.36 17.73
N LEU A 109 -16.76 -0.86 16.66
CA LEU A 109 -16.22 0.22 15.86
C LEU A 109 -15.92 1.48 16.67
N ALA A 110 -16.80 1.85 17.60
CA ALA A 110 -16.63 3.03 18.44
C ALA A 110 -15.31 2.96 19.26
N GLY A 111 -15.02 1.81 19.87
CA GLY A 111 -13.76 1.59 20.60
C GLY A 111 -12.53 1.62 19.69
N SER A 112 -12.63 1.08 18.47
CA SER A 112 -11.56 1.15 17.47
C SER A 112 -11.30 2.61 17.04
N ILE A 113 -12.34 3.41 16.83
CA ILE A 113 -12.22 4.85 16.52
C ILE A 113 -11.53 5.59 17.67
N GLU A 114 -12.01 5.43 18.91
CA GLU A 114 -11.45 6.09 20.09
C GLU A 114 -9.96 5.77 20.28
N PHE A 115 -9.59 4.50 20.18
CA PHE A 115 -8.19 4.08 20.30
C PHE A 115 -7.32 4.74 19.22
N ASN A 116 -7.75 4.69 17.96
CA ASN A 116 -6.99 5.24 16.83
C ASN A 116 -6.89 6.77 16.91
N GLN A 117 -7.92 7.47 17.38
CA GLN A 117 -7.87 8.91 17.67
C GLN A 117 -6.83 9.23 18.74
N ALA A 118 -6.81 8.45 19.83
CA ALA A 118 -5.87 8.67 20.93
C ALA A 118 -4.41 8.56 20.47
N ILE A 119 -4.08 7.60 19.59
CA ILE A 119 -2.72 7.45 19.06
C ILE A 119 -2.42 8.36 17.86
N GLY A 120 -3.41 9.12 17.37
CA GLY A 120 -3.27 10.00 16.21
C GLY A 120 -3.21 9.26 14.87
N ASN A 121 -3.69 8.03 14.81
CA ASN A 121 -3.79 7.24 13.58
C ASN A 121 -5.11 7.51 12.85
N ARG A 122 -5.07 7.51 11.52
CA ARG A 122 -6.26 7.67 10.67
C ARG A 122 -6.52 6.45 9.77
N ASN A 123 -5.60 5.51 9.70
CA ASN A 123 -5.65 4.39 8.77
C ASN A 123 -5.90 3.08 9.54
N LEU A 124 -7.14 2.59 9.48
CA LEU A 124 -7.57 1.34 10.08
C LEU A 124 -7.51 0.26 9.00
N ILE A 125 -6.51 -0.58 9.04
CA ILE A 125 -6.21 -1.53 7.96
C ILE A 125 -6.69 -2.93 8.35
N ILE A 126 -7.54 -3.52 7.54
CA ILE A 126 -7.96 -4.92 7.70
C ILE A 126 -6.77 -5.79 7.28
N ARG A 127 -6.19 -6.53 8.25
CA ARG A 127 -4.96 -7.32 8.00
C ARG A 127 -5.17 -8.56 7.16
N SER A 128 -6.32 -9.22 7.30
CA SER A 128 -6.66 -10.46 6.57
C SER A 128 -8.15 -10.79 6.72
N LEU A 129 -8.63 -11.67 5.87
CA LEU A 129 -10.00 -12.17 5.87
C LEU A 129 -10.03 -13.70 6.05
N ALA A 130 -11.20 -14.25 6.35
CA ALA A 130 -11.35 -15.70 6.48
C ALA A 130 -11.19 -16.42 5.12
N PRO A 131 -10.47 -17.54 5.05
CA PRO A 131 -10.10 -18.22 3.80
C PRO A 131 -11.23 -18.41 2.76
N PRO A 132 -12.48 -18.74 3.10
CA PRO A 132 -13.55 -18.93 2.11
C PRO A 132 -13.81 -17.72 1.21
N VAL A 133 -13.48 -16.50 1.65
CA VAL A 133 -13.70 -15.27 0.87
C VAL A 133 -12.86 -15.24 -0.41
N TYR A 134 -11.68 -15.86 -0.41
CA TYR A 134 -10.74 -15.83 -1.53
C TYR A 134 -11.12 -16.76 -2.69
N THR A 135 -12.19 -17.55 -2.53
CA THR A 135 -12.66 -18.51 -3.53
C THR A 135 -14.14 -18.35 -3.86
N SER A 136 -14.83 -17.40 -3.23
CA SER A 136 -16.27 -17.17 -3.39
C SER A 136 -16.57 -15.75 -3.83
N ALA A 137 -17.15 -15.58 -5.01
CA ALA A 137 -17.61 -14.27 -5.51
C ALA A 137 -18.71 -13.66 -4.62
N GLU A 138 -19.58 -14.47 -4.04
CA GLU A 138 -20.63 -14.03 -3.12
C GLU A 138 -20.04 -13.49 -1.82
N LEU A 139 -19.11 -14.24 -1.21
CA LEU A 139 -18.45 -13.81 0.03
C LEU A 139 -17.57 -12.57 -0.19
N LEU A 140 -16.90 -12.47 -1.35
CA LEU A 140 -16.16 -11.27 -1.74
C LEU A 140 -17.10 -10.07 -1.79
N LYS A 141 -18.24 -10.19 -2.48
CA LYS A 141 -19.21 -9.09 -2.57
C LYS A 141 -19.71 -8.68 -1.19
N LYS A 142 -20.12 -9.62 -0.36
CA LYS A 142 -20.57 -9.35 1.02
C LYS A 142 -19.48 -8.65 1.84
N THR A 143 -18.24 -9.06 1.68
CA THR A 143 -17.11 -8.43 2.37
C THR A 143 -16.85 -7.01 1.86
N ALA A 144 -16.87 -6.79 0.54
CA ALA A 144 -16.72 -5.46 -0.04
C ALA A 144 -17.84 -4.51 0.42
N ASP A 145 -19.09 -4.97 0.47
CA ASP A 145 -20.21 -4.20 0.99
C ASP A 145 -19.99 -3.81 2.46
N ALA A 146 -19.54 -4.73 3.30
CA ALA A 146 -19.24 -4.49 4.70
C ALA A 146 -18.07 -3.48 4.87
N VAL A 147 -17.03 -3.58 4.06
CA VAL A 147 -15.90 -2.61 4.09
C VAL A 147 -16.34 -1.24 3.62
N ASN A 148 -17.23 -1.14 2.63
CA ASN A 148 -17.81 0.13 2.18
C ASN A 148 -18.63 0.78 3.29
N GLU A 149 -19.41 0.00 4.04
CA GLU A 149 -20.16 0.50 5.20
C GLU A 149 -19.22 1.08 6.27
N VAL A 150 -18.14 0.37 6.61
CA VAL A 150 -17.11 0.87 7.54
C VAL A 150 -16.49 2.16 7.01
N ALA A 151 -16.19 2.24 5.71
CA ALA A 151 -15.63 3.45 5.11
C ALA A 151 -16.56 4.66 5.31
N GLU A 152 -17.88 4.51 5.09
CA GLU A 152 -18.84 5.60 5.32
C GLU A 152 -18.91 6.00 6.80
N GLN A 153 -18.87 5.04 7.73
CA GLN A 153 -18.90 5.33 9.16
C GLN A 153 -17.63 6.02 9.67
N LEU A 154 -16.47 5.82 9.02
CA LEU A 154 -15.21 6.46 9.38
C LEU A 154 -15.03 7.89 8.85
N LYS A 155 -15.75 8.29 7.80
CA LYS A 155 -15.65 9.64 7.19
C LYS A 155 -15.85 10.80 8.18
N PRO A 156 -16.87 10.79 9.05
CA PRO A 156 -17.07 11.87 10.04
C PRO A 156 -15.90 12.04 11.02
N HIS A 157 -15.10 11.00 11.19
CA HIS A 157 -13.94 10.96 12.07
C HIS A 157 -12.62 11.33 11.37
N ASN A 158 -12.67 11.66 10.04
CA ASN A 158 -11.49 11.87 9.21
C ASN A 158 -10.54 10.66 9.22
N MET A 159 -11.12 9.47 9.23
CA MET A 159 -10.43 8.19 9.21
C MET A 159 -10.74 7.41 7.93
N ARG A 160 -9.91 6.45 7.62
CA ARG A 160 -10.03 5.58 6.44
C ARG A 160 -9.92 4.13 6.85
N VAL A 161 -10.74 3.26 6.26
CA VAL A 161 -10.52 1.82 6.29
C VAL A 161 -9.66 1.42 5.10
N GLY A 162 -8.83 0.42 5.29
CA GLY A 162 -8.05 -0.19 4.22
C GLY A 162 -8.01 -1.70 4.34
N TYR A 163 -7.41 -2.32 3.33
CA TYR A 163 -7.16 -3.75 3.29
C TYR A 163 -5.71 -4.02 2.86
N HIS A 164 -5.03 -4.88 3.62
CA HIS A 164 -3.67 -5.33 3.39
C HIS A 164 -3.66 -6.68 2.66
N ASN A 165 -2.88 -6.81 1.58
CA ASN A 165 -2.83 -8.05 0.82
C ASN A 165 -1.85 -9.08 1.39
N HIS A 166 -2.24 -10.33 1.23
CA HIS A 166 -1.38 -11.51 1.32
C HIS A 166 -1.35 -12.24 -0.03
N THR A 167 -0.56 -13.30 -0.12
CA THR A 167 -0.42 -14.11 -1.35
C THR A 167 -1.77 -14.65 -1.85
N THR A 168 -2.66 -15.06 -0.94
CA THR A 168 -3.99 -15.61 -1.26
C THR A 168 -4.92 -14.63 -1.95
N ASP A 169 -4.70 -13.32 -1.80
CA ASP A 169 -5.51 -12.27 -2.44
C ASP A 169 -5.30 -12.21 -3.96
N PHE A 170 -4.28 -12.87 -4.45
CA PHE A 170 -4.00 -13.03 -5.87
C PHE A 170 -4.52 -14.36 -6.44
N ASN A 171 -5.32 -15.13 -5.70
CA ASN A 171 -6.11 -16.21 -6.25
C ASN A 171 -7.11 -15.67 -7.28
N ARG A 172 -7.51 -16.53 -8.23
CA ARG A 172 -8.46 -16.12 -9.27
C ARG A 172 -9.87 -16.64 -8.97
N ILE A 173 -10.83 -15.75 -9.14
CA ILE A 173 -12.25 -16.07 -9.18
C ILE A 173 -12.76 -15.73 -10.60
N ASP A 174 -13.27 -16.71 -11.32
CA ASP A 174 -13.73 -16.58 -12.72
C ASP A 174 -12.69 -15.89 -13.63
N GLY A 175 -11.42 -16.26 -13.49
CA GLY A 175 -10.32 -15.76 -14.31
C GLY A 175 -9.68 -14.42 -13.88
N GLU A 176 -10.29 -13.66 -12.99
CA GLU A 176 -9.77 -12.39 -12.48
C GLU A 176 -9.21 -12.55 -11.05
N TYR A 177 -8.16 -11.81 -10.71
CA TYR A 177 -7.61 -11.79 -9.35
C TYR A 177 -8.64 -11.30 -8.34
N TRP A 178 -8.70 -11.96 -7.18
CA TRP A 178 -9.56 -11.55 -6.07
C TRP A 178 -9.29 -10.10 -5.67
N TRP A 179 -8.02 -9.71 -5.57
CA TRP A 179 -7.59 -8.33 -5.28
C TRP A 179 -8.23 -7.30 -6.21
N ASN A 180 -8.22 -7.57 -7.51
CA ASN A 180 -8.80 -6.67 -8.49
C ASN A 180 -10.33 -6.57 -8.33
N ARG A 181 -10.98 -7.70 -8.12
CA ARG A 181 -12.43 -7.73 -7.88
C ARG A 181 -12.82 -7.01 -6.59
N PHE A 182 -12.03 -7.16 -5.52
CA PHE A 182 -12.22 -6.42 -4.27
C PHE A 182 -12.06 -4.91 -4.51
N ALA A 183 -11.02 -4.51 -5.21
CA ALA A 183 -10.79 -3.12 -5.57
C ALA A 183 -11.94 -2.51 -6.39
N ASP A 184 -12.50 -3.28 -7.34
CA ASP A 184 -13.62 -2.84 -8.19
C ASP A 184 -14.95 -2.72 -7.43
N GLN A 185 -15.15 -3.53 -6.38
CA GLN A 185 -16.37 -3.57 -5.58
C GLN A 185 -16.31 -2.65 -4.34
N THR A 186 -15.14 -2.11 -4.03
CA THR A 186 -14.99 -1.19 -2.91
C THR A 186 -14.89 0.27 -3.37
N SER A 187 -15.39 1.18 -2.52
CA SER A 187 -15.29 2.63 -2.71
C SER A 187 -13.84 3.06 -2.94
N LYS A 188 -13.66 4.16 -3.67
CA LYS A 188 -12.34 4.78 -3.86
C LYS A 188 -11.73 5.33 -2.57
N ASP A 189 -12.55 5.50 -1.53
CA ASP A 189 -12.10 5.91 -0.19
C ASP A 189 -11.47 4.75 0.61
N VAL A 190 -11.69 3.50 0.19
CA VAL A 190 -11.05 2.33 0.79
C VAL A 190 -9.60 2.24 0.35
N VAL A 191 -8.69 2.27 1.31
CA VAL A 191 -7.25 2.14 1.07
C VAL A 191 -6.91 0.72 0.64
N LEU A 192 -6.11 0.60 -0.40
CA LEU A 192 -5.51 -0.66 -0.83
C LEU A 192 -4.04 -0.65 -0.39
N GLN A 193 -3.78 -1.09 0.84
CA GLN A 193 -2.41 -1.21 1.34
C GLN A 193 -1.72 -2.37 0.64
N PHE A 194 -0.78 -2.04 -0.23
CA PHE A 194 -0.12 -3.04 -1.08
C PHE A 194 1.17 -3.54 -0.42
N ASP A 195 1.26 -4.85 -0.18
CA ASP A 195 2.49 -5.52 0.23
C ASP A 195 3.19 -6.12 -0.99
N THR A 196 4.41 -5.66 -1.24
CA THR A 196 5.20 -6.02 -2.41
C THR A 196 5.70 -7.46 -2.37
N GLY A 197 6.12 -7.94 -1.22
CA GLY A 197 6.64 -9.29 -1.03
C GLY A 197 5.55 -10.33 -1.13
N ASN A 198 4.46 -10.17 -0.36
CA ASN A 198 3.32 -11.09 -0.37
C ASN A 198 2.71 -11.22 -1.77
N ALA A 199 2.60 -10.10 -2.50
CA ALA A 199 2.11 -10.10 -3.88
C ALA A 199 3.04 -10.87 -4.82
N SER A 200 4.34 -10.70 -4.66
CA SER A 200 5.37 -11.29 -5.55
C SER A 200 5.59 -12.79 -5.34
N GLU A 201 5.09 -13.36 -4.24
CA GLU A 201 5.04 -14.81 -4.05
C GLU A 201 4.13 -15.49 -5.09
N MET A 202 3.11 -14.79 -5.58
CA MET A 202 2.23 -15.29 -6.62
C MET A 202 2.85 -15.09 -7.99
N GLN A 203 3.04 -16.18 -8.72
CA GLN A 203 3.60 -16.13 -10.07
C GLN A 203 2.76 -15.26 -11.03
N GLY A 204 3.42 -14.37 -11.75
CA GLY A 204 2.78 -13.48 -12.73
C GLY A 204 2.16 -12.22 -12.13
N VAL A 205 2.35 -11.97 -10.83
CA VAL A 205 2.00 -10.70 -10.19
C VAL A 205 3.17 -9.73 -10.30
N THR A 206 2.90 -8.56 -10.85
CA THR A 206 3.87 -7.48 -11.03
C THR A 206 3.42 -6.28 -10.20
N PRO A 207 4.04 -5.98 -9.04
CA PRO A 207 3.58 -4.97 -8.10
C PRO A 207 3.21 -3.63 -8.74
N GLN A 208 4.06 -3.09 -9.62
CA GLN A 208 3.82 -1.79 -10.26
C GLN A 208 2.60 -1.76 -11.18
N GLU A 209 2.16 -2.90 -11.72
CA GLU A 209 0.92 -2.96 -12.54
C GLU A 209 -0.32 -2.83 -11.66
N PHE A 210 -0.32 -3.49 -10.50
CA PHE A 210 -1.42 -3.38 -9.53
C PHE A 210 -1.52 -1.97 -8.92
N LEU A 211 -0.37 -1.32 -8.66
CA LEU A 211 -0.33 0.07 -8.21
C LEU A 211 -0.94 1.01 -9.25
N ARG A 212 -0.58 0.86 -10.54
CA ARG A 212 -1.14 1.67 -11.63
C ARG A 212 -2.63 1.44 -11.84
N ARG A 213 -3.09 0.18 -11.74
CA ARG A 213 -4.50 -0.17 -11.88
C ARG A 213 -5.37 0.50 -10.81
N ASN A 214 -4.84 0.63 -9.61
CA ASN A 214 -5.56 1.15 -8.45
C ASN A 214 -5.07 2.55 -8.04
N ALA A 215 -4.89 3.44 -9.03
CA ALA A 215 -4.37 4.79 -8.85
C ALA A 215 -5.05 5.54 -7.69
N GLY A 216 -4.25 6.18 -6.83
CA GLY A 216 -4.70 7.00 -5.71
C GLY A 216 -5.16 6.23 -4.47
N ARG A 217 -5.12 4.89 -4.47
CA ARG A 217 -5.64 4.08 -3.36
C ARG A 217 -4.55 3.45 -2.48
N THR A 218 -3.28 3.47 -2.91
CA THR A 218 -2.16 2.89 -2.15
C THR A 218 -1.46 3.98 -1.35
N ILE A 219 -2.15 4.53 -0.35
CA ILE A 219 -1.58 5.58 0.51
C ILE A 219 -0.49 5.06 1.45
N SER A 220 -0.49 3.78 1.78
CA SER A 220 0.58 3.09 2.48
C SER A 220 0.95 1.81 1.73
N MET A 221 2.24 1.54 1.65
CA MET A 221 2.77 0.36 0.96
C MET A 221 3.75 -0.37 1.89
N HIS A 222 3.53 -1.68 2.06
CA HIS A 222 4.51 -2.51 2.71
C HIS A 222 5.67 -2.78 1.75
N VAL A 223 6.82 -2.27 2.15
CA VAL A 223 8.09 -2.44 1.46
C VAL A 223 8.72 -3.73 2.00
N LYS A 224 8.28 -4.85 1.42
CA LYS A 224 8.69 -6.21 1.81
C LYS A 224 9.50 -6.82 0.69
N PRO A 225 10.77 -7.18 0.90
CA PRO A 225 11.61 -7.79 -0.12
C PRO A 225 11.13 -9.21 -0.45
N PHE A 226 11.36 -9.61 -1.70
CA PHE A 226 11.05 -10.94 -2.18
C PHE A 226 12.17 -11.48 -3.07
N SER A 227 12.62 -12.69 -2.77
CA SER A 227 13.52 -13.45 -3.63
C SER A 227 13.22 -14.96 -3.54
N LYS A 228 13.17 -15.61 -4.69
CA LYS A 228 13.07 -17.07 -4.77
C LYS A 228 14.42 -17.74 -4.51
N LYS A 229 15.52 -17.04 -4.79
CA LYS A 229 16.89 -17.56 -4.65
C LYS A 229 17.41 -17.45 -3.24
N ASP A 230 17.10 -16.35 -2.57
CA ASP A 230 17.50 -16.09 -1.19
C ASP A 230 16.29 -15.59 -0.39
N PRO A 231 15.63 -16.44 0.40
CA PRO A 231 14.49 -16.04 1.20
C PRO A 231 14.86 -15.04 2.29
N ASN A 232 16.15 -14.82 2.58
CA ASN A 232 16.65 -13.83 3.54
C ASN A 232 17.18 -12.54 2.88
N ALA A 233 16.97 -12.36 1.58
CA ALA A 233 17.39 -11.15 0.89
C ALA A 233 16.81 -9.90 1.54
N TYR A 234 17.64 -8.88 1.70
CA TYR A 234 17.23 -7.55 2.09
C TYR A 234 16.81 -6.72 0.89
N LEU A 235 16.15 -5.60 1.13
CA LEU A 235 15.80 -4.61 0.11
C LEU A 235 17.01 -4.26 -0.76
N GLY A 236 16.82 -4.32 -2.07
CA GLY A 236 17.85 -4.03 -3.08
C GLY A 236 18.85 -5.14 -3.35
N SER A 237 18.81 -6.24 -2.57
CA SER A 237 19.48 -7.50 -2.89
C SER A 237 18.50 -8.62 -3.28
N ASP A 238 17.22 -8.31 -3.26
CA ASP A 238 16.11 -9.15 -3.67
C ASP A 238 15.82 -9.06 -5.19
N GLU A 239 14.77 -9.75 -5.65
CA GLU A 239 14.45 -9.84 -7.08
C GLU A 239 13.43 -8.78 -7.56
N LEU A 240 13.02 -7.84 -6.71
CA LEU A 240 12.03 -6.82 -7.05
C LEU A 240 12.66 -5.60 -7.79
N ASP A 241 11.95 -5.11 -8.80
CA ASP A 241 12.31 -3.86 -9.49
C ASP A 241 11.84 -2.64 -8.66
N TRP A 242 12.59 -2.33 -7.60
CA TRP A 242 12.27 -1.23 -6.70
C TRP A 242 12.12 0.12 -7.38
N PRO A 243 12.97 0.53 -8.35
CA PRO A 243 12.77 1.75 -9.09
C PRO A 243 11.41 1.83 -9.80
N ALA A 244 10.98 0.75 -10.45
CA ALA A 244 9.68 0.72 -11.13
C ALA A 244 8.50 0.72 -10.14
N ILE A 245 8.62 -0.01 -9.03
CA ILE A 245 7.61 -0.07 -7.97
C ILE A 245 7.43 1.31 -7.32
N MET A 246 8.54 1.94 -6.88
CA MET A 246 8.52 3.26 -6.25
C MET A 246 7.99 4.33 -7.21
N THR A 247 8.42 4.31 -8.48
CA THR A 247 7.88 5.21 -9.50
C THR A 247 6.36 5.07 -9.62
N ALA A 248 5.83 3.85 -9.67
CA ALA A 248 4.38 3.64 -9.73
C ALA A 248 3.68 4.13 -8.45
N ALA A 249 4.21 3.82 -7.27
CA ALA A 249 3.64 4.26 -5.99
C ALA A 249 3.57 5.79 -5.89
N GLU A 250 4.63 6.49 -6.28
CA GLU A 250 4.75 7.94 -6.13
C GLU A 250 4.06 8.74 -7.24
N THR A 251 3.96 8.19 -8.46
CA THR A 251 3.31 8.91 -9.58
C THR A 251 1.81 8.70 -9.63
N VAL A 252 1.32 7.50 -9.30
CA VAL A 252 -0.10 7.17 -9.44
C VAL A 252 -0.69 6.53 -8.18
N GLY A 253 0.10 5.92 -7.31
CA GLY A 253 -0.40 5.20 -6.13
C GLY A 253 -1.00 6.10 -5.04
N GLY A 254 -0.53 7.35 -4.94
CA GLY A 254 -0.95 8.29 -3.91
C GLY A 254 -0.27 8.06 -2.57
N ILE A 255 0.94 7.51 -2.58
CA ILE A 255 1.68 7.05 -1.40
C ILE A 255 1.94 8.17 -0.38
N GLU A 256 1.60 7.92 0.87
CA GLU A 256 1.88 8.76 2.03
C GLU A 256 2.94 8.13 2.96
N TRP A 257 3.05 6.79 2.95
CA TRP A 257 3.95 6.03 3.83
C TRP A 257 4.57 4.82 3.14
N TYR A 258 5.89 4.68 3.25
CA TYR A 258 6.58 3.41 3.06
C TYR A 258 6.71 2.70 4.39
N ILE A 259 6.18 1.49 4.51
CA ILE A 259 6.18 0.70 5.74
C ILE A 259 7.05 -0.53 5.51
N ILE A 260 8.23 -0.55 6.12
CA ILE A 260 9.11 -1.72 6.02
C ILE A 260 8.49 -2.87 6.80
N GLU A 261 8.34 -4.01 6.14
CA GLU A 261 8.01 -5.29 6.76
C GLU A 261 9.06 -6.34 6.39
N TYR A 262 9.72 -6.86 7.42
CA TYR A 262 10.72 -7.91 7.26
C TYR A 262 10.70 -8.83 8.47
N GLU A 263 10.26 -10.04 8.24
CA GLU A 263 10.17 -11.09 9.26
C GLU A 263 10.83 -12.37 8.74
N ARG A 264 11.87 -12.79 9.44
CA ARG A 264 12.57 -14.06 9.18
C ARG A 264 12.95 -14.69 10.50
N GLU A 265 12.78 -16.02 10.61
CA GLU A 265 12.92 -16.71 11.90
C GLU A 265 14.34 -16.66 12.47
N ASN A 266 15.35 -16.63 11.60
CA ASN A 266 16.75 -16.80 11.97
C ASN A 266 17.56 -15.50 11.95
N VAL A 267 16.89 -14.34 11.87
CA VAL A 267 17.55 -13.03 11.81
C VAL A 267 17.05 -12.15 12.94
N PRO A 268 17.95 -11.48 13.71
CA PRO A 268 17.52 -10.56 14.77
C PRO A 268 16.63 -9.45 14.23
N PRO A 269 15.39 -9.26 14.73
CA PRO A 269 14.41 -8.35 14.11
C PRO A 269 14.89 -6.90 14.01
N LEU A 270 15.46 -6.33 15.08
CA LEU A 270 15.91 -4.93 15.06
C LEU A 270 17.09 -4.71 14.12
N GLU A 271 18.02 -5.66 14.00
CA GLU A 271 19.14 -5.61 13.06
C GLU A 271 18.64 -5.68 11.61
N SER A 272 17.68 -6.56 11.35
CA SER A 272 17.06 -6.72 10.05
C SER A 272 16.31 -5.47 9.62
N LEU A 273 15.55 -4.86 10.52
CA LEU A 273 14.85 -3.60 10.26
C LEU A 273 15.84 -2.48 9.99
N LYS A 274 16.95 -2.40 10.74
CA LYS A 274 18.01 -1.41 10.47
C LYS A 274 18.61 -1.60 9.09
N ALA A 275 18.93 -2.83 8.70
CA ALA A 275 19.52 -3.14 7.40
C ALA A 275 18.57 -2.77 6.25
N ASN A 276 17.27 -3.11 6.35
CA ASN A 276 16.27 -2.76 5.35
C ASN A 276 16.00 -1.24 5.30
N PHE A 277 16.03 -0.56 6.45
CA PHE A 277 15.93 0.90 6.50
C PHE A 277 17.06 1.58 5.73
N ASP A 278 18.31 1.16 5.99
CA ASP A 278 19.48 1.70 5.30
C ASP A 278 19.45 1.41 3.81
N SER A 279 19.03 0.20 3.43
CA SER A 279 18.84 -0.20 2.03
C SER A 279 17.79 0.65 1.33
N LEU A 280 16.64 0.90 1.96
CA LEU A 280 15.59 1.75 1.40
C LEU A 280 16.08 3.19 1.21
N LYS A 281 16.81 3.74 2.19
CA LYS A 281 17.42 5.06 2.05
C LYS A 281 18.42 5.12 0.89
N LYS A 282 19.22 4.09 0.71
CA LYS A 282 20.18 3.99 -0.41
C LYS A 282 19.49 3.89 -1.77
N LEU A 283 18.39 3.14 -1.87
CA LEU A 283 17.59 3.05 -3.10
C LEU A 283 16.98 4.39 -3.50
N ARG A 284 16.77 5.30 -2.53
CA ARG A 284 16.16 6.62 -2.70
C ARG A 284 17.20 7.76 -2.84
N SER A 285 18.48 7.46 -2.77
CA SER A 285 19.58 8.45 -2.90
C SER A 285 20.04 8.58 -4.35
#